data_2826c993f5f9f3e3669e5013282b6f16
#
_entry.id   2826c993f5f9f3e3669e5013282b6f16
#
_cell.length_a   1.000
_cell.length_b   1.000
_cell.length_c   1.000
_cell.angle_alpha   90.00
_cell.angle_beta   90.00
_cell.angle_gamma   90.00
#
_symmetry.space_group_name_H-M   'P 1'
#
loop_
_entity.id
_entity.type
_entity.pdbx_description
1 polymer ?
#
loop_
_entity_poly.entity_id
_entity_poly.type
_entity_poly.pdbx_seq_one_letter_code
_entity_poly.pdbx_strand_id
1 'polypeptide(L)'
;PPANLRLSYEPLAELLLNSRLLATVSSTALFDTLDLGCRPVVMDDFGLRHDLGTPFFAGSGLLRSLATAEDLDSLDGGPDPDPDWLHWVGYHTDFTPTNLLQALKQLEHSSQDSRLNLNHPGYVVNAADLSTNQLRRGAEAAIRCRDYGEARRLLEVALLQRPDNRNISRRLAALQQSNRWLRRLALLVTPRFRL
;
A
#
# COMPACT_ATOMS: atom_id res chain seq x y z
N PRO A 1 -11.23 -32.27 8.97
CA PRO A 1 -10.20 -31.33 9.35
C PRO A 1 -9.16 -32.06 10.21
N PRO A 2 -7.89 -31.60 10.21
CA PRO A 2 -6.88 -32.09 11.13
C PRO A 2 -7.36 -32.01 12.58
N ALA A 3 -6.89 -32.93 13.45
CA ALA A 3 -7.33 -32.98 14.85
C ALA A 3 -7.03 -31.72 15.66
N ASN A 4 -6.05 -30.93 15.20
CA ASN A 4 -5.62 -29.66 15.79
C ASN A 4 -6.29 -28.43 15.16
N LEU A 5 -7.24 -28.60 14.21
CA LEU A 5 -7.99 -27.51 13.59
C LEU A 5 -9.40 -27.44 14.20
N ARG A 6 -9.75 -26.30 14.77
CA ARG A 6 -11.08 -25.96 15.27
C ARG A 6 -11.63 -24.77 14.47
N LEU A 7 -12.83 -24.92 13.92
CA LEU A 7 -13.61 -23.80 13.42
C LEU A 7 -14.38 -23.18 14.59
N SER A 8 -14.26 -21.88 14.79
CA SER A 8 -14.96 -21.16 15.83
C SER A 8 -15.81 -20.05 15.24
N TYR A 9 -16.95 -19.79 15.87
CA TYR A 9 -17.88 -18.68 15.59
C TYR A 9 -17.97 -17.73 16.78
N GLU A 10 -17.02 -17.82 17.73
CA GLU A 10 -16.90 -16.93 18.86
C GLU A 10 -16.60 -15.49 18.39
N PRO A 11 -16.99 -14.46 19.16
CA PRO A 11 -16.60 -13.09 18.88
C PRO A 11 -15.08 -12.95 18.71
N LEU A 12 -14.64 -12.18 17.72
CA LEU A 12 -13.21 -12.03 17.40
C LEU A 12 -12.40 -11.61 18.64
N ALA A 13 -12.89 -10.66 19.41
CA ALA A 13 -12.19 -10.17 20.60
C ALA A 13 -11.93 -11.30 21.62
N GLU A 14 -12.89 -12.21 21.83
CA GLU A 14 -12.71 -13.37 22.74
C GLU A 14 -11.68 -14.35 22.20
N LEU A 15 -11.68 -14.57 20.87
CA LEU A 15 -10.69 -15.41 20.24
C LEU A 15 -9.28 -14.80 20.39
N LEU A 16 -9.12 -13.49 20.16
CA LEU A 16 -7.84 -12.81 20.24
C LEU A 16 -7.29 -12.78 21.68
N LEU A 17 -8.16 -12.52 22.67
CA LEU A 17 -7.76 -12.55 24.08
C LEU A 17 -7.25 -13.93 24.55
N ASN A 18 -7.72 -15.01 23.91
CA ASN A 18 -7.34 -16.38 24.22
C ASN A 18 -6.32 -16.96 23.22
N SER A 19 -5.83 -16.13 22.29
CA SER A 19 -4.85 -16.55 21.28
C SER A 19 -3.50 -15.89 21.51
N ARG A 20 -2.45 -16.63 21.29
CA ARG A 20 -1.09 -16.10 21.33
C ARG A 20 -0.74 -15.34 20.06
N LEU A 21 -1.28 -15.79 18.92
CA LEU A 21 -0.92 -15.30 17.59
C LEU A 21 -2.12 -15.27 16.68
N LEU A 22 -2.26 -14.19 15.89
CA LEU A 22 -3.15 -14.09 14.75
C LEU A 22 -2.33 -14.19 13.47
N ALA A 23 -2.58 -15.21 12.64
CA ALA A 23 -2.02 -15.30 11.30
C ALA A 23 -3.09 -14.88 10.29
N THR A 24 -2.79 -13.91 9.43
CA THR A 24 -3.72 -13.40 8.42
C THR A 24 -2.99 -13.08 7.13
N VAL A 25 -3.74 -13.00 6.02
CA VAL A 25 -3.21 -12.51 4.74
C VAL A 25 -3.35 -10.98 4.66
N SER A 26 -4.55 -10.45 4.97
CA SER A 26 -4.82 -9.01 4.84
C SER A 26 -6.05 -8.56 5.64
N SER A 27 -6.12 -8.93 6.92
CA SER A 27 -7.25 -8.53 7.77
C SER A 27 -6.92 -7.31 8.62
N THR A 28 -7.86 -6.36 8.71
CA THR A 28 -7.80 -5.24 9.67
C THR A 28 -7.94 -5.68 11.12
N ALA A 29 -8.38 -6.91 11.38
CA ALA A 29 -8.34 -7.54 12.71
C ALA A 29 -6.92 -7.55 13.32
N LEU A 30 -5.91 -7.33 12.51
CA LEU A 30 -4.53 -7.13 12.94
C LEU A 30 -4.42 -5.97 13.95
N PHE A 31 -5.15 -4.89 13.77
CA PHE A 31 -5.13 -3.75 14.71
C PHE A 31 -5.76 -4.12 16.05
N ASP A 32 -6.82 -4.93 16.04
CA ASP A 32 -7.43 -5.44 17.26
C ASP A 32 -6.44 -6.30 18.05
N THR A 33 -5.54 -7.03 17.37
CA THR A 33 -4.51 -7.83 18.07
C THR A 33 -3.52 -6.96 18.83
N LEU A 34 -3.17 -5.80 18.31
CA LEU A 34 -2.24 -4.87 18.98
C LEU A 34 -2.85 -4.33 20.27
N ASP A 35 -4.16 -4.08 20.28
CA ASP A 35 -4.89 -3.62 21.47
C ASP A 35 -5.09 -4.73 22.52
N LEU A 36 -5.24 -5.98 22.08
CA LEU A 36 -5.54 -7.12 22.94
C LEU A 36 -4.31 -7.95 23.36
N GLY A 37 -3.12 -7.54 22.93
CA GLY A 37 -1.87 -8.23 23.27
C GLY A 37 -1.67 -9.57 22.56
N CYS A 38 -2.44 -9.86 21.52
CA CYS A 38 -2.23 -10.99 20.63
C CYS A 38 -1.21 -10.61 19.55
N ARG A 39 -0.27 -11.50 19.21
CA ARG A 39 0.76 -11.21 18.22
C ARG A 39 0.23 -11.29 16.80
N PRO A 40 0.31 -10.22 15.99
CA PRO A 40 -0.07 -10.29 14.59
C PRO A 40 1.05 -10.81 13.69
N VAL A 41 0.69 -11.65 12.74
CA VAL A 41 1.56 -12.12 11.66
C VAL A 41 0.82 -12.01 10.34
N VAL A 42 1.43 -11.37 9.36
CA VAL A 42 0.91 -11.29 7.99
C VAL A 42 1.64 -12.30 7.12
N MET A 43 0.89 -13.23 6.56
CA MET A 43 1.44 -14.28 5.71
C MET A 43 1.87 -13.71 4.35
N ASP A 44 3.15 -13.84 4.01
CA ASP A 44 3.72 -13.42 2.73
C ASP A 44 3.95 -14.58 1.73
N ASP A 45 3.53 -15.80 2.10
CA ASP A 45 3.69 -17.00 1.24
C ASP A 45 3.04 -16.86 -0.13
N PHE A 46 2.06 -15.98 -0.25
CA PHE A 46 1.41 -15.65 -1.54
C PHE A 46 2.05 -14.46 -2.25
N GLY A 47 3.11 -13.88 -1.67
CA GLY A 47 3.74 -12.65 -2.13
C GLY A 47 2.92 -11.38 -1.83
N LEU A 48 3.53 -10.23 -2.07
CA LEU A 48 2.86 -8.92 -1.94
C LEU A 48 1.98 -8.69 -3.18
N ARG A 49 0.70 -9.01 -3.08
CA ARG A 49 -0.26 -8.97 -4.20
C ARG A 49 -1.39 -7.98 -3.93
N HIS A 50 -1.70 -7.14 -4.91
CA HIS A 50 -2.77 -6.14 -4.80
C HIS A 50 -4.16 -6.74 -4.64
N ASP A 51 -4.42 -7.86 -5.32
CA ASP A 51 -5.69 -8.57 -5.22
C ASP A 51 -5.92 -9.19 -3.83
N LEU A 52 -4.86 -9.35 -3.04
CA LEU A 52 -4.93 -9.80 -1.64
C LEU A 52 -4.83 -8.65 -0.63
N GLY A 53 -4.55 -7.42 -1.06
CA GLY A 53 -4.35 -6.27 -0.17
C GLY A 53 -3.04 -6.29 0.63
N THR A 54 -2.15 -7.25 0.36
CA THR A 54 -0.91 -7.45 1.13
C THR A 54 0.12 -6.31 1.01
N PRO A 55 0.18 -5.49 -0.07
CA PRO A 55 1.09 -4.34 -0.13
C PRO A 55 0.88 -3.30 0.98
N PHE A 56 -0.33 -3.25 1.56
CA PHE A 56 -0.61 -2.39 2.72
C PHE A 56 0.32 -2.69 3.91
N PHE A 57 0.78 -3.93 4.04
CA PHE A 57 1.66 -4.37 5.12
C PHE A 57 3.14 -4.31 4.78
N ALA A 58 3.50 -3.81 3.59
CA ALA A 58 4.90 -3.60 3.23
C ALA A 58 5.55 -2.60 4.20
N GLY A 59 6.70 -2.97 4.75
CA GLY A 59 7.41 -2.16 5.75
C GLY A 59 6.86 -2.27 7.18
N SER A 60 5.78 -3.03 7.43
CA SER A 60 5.20 -3.18 8.77
C SER A 60 6.08 -3.95 9.76
N GLY A 61 7.07 -4.71 9.29
CA GLY A 61 7.80 -5.66 10.11
C GLY A 61 7.03 -6.94 10.47
N LEU A 62 5.78 -7.09 10.01
CA LEU A 62 4.88 -8.19 10.38
C LEU A 62 4.83 -9.35 9.36
N LEU A 63 5.45 -9.17 8.18
CA LEU A 63 5.44 -10.16 7.11
C LEU A 63 6.27 -11.38 7.51
N ARG A 64 5.68 -12.56 7.42
CA ARG A 64 6.28 -13.86 7.72
C ARG A 64 5.81 -14.93 6.75
N SER A 65 6.71 -15.84 6.41
CA SER A 65 6.36 -17.03 5.64
C SER A 65 6.02 -18.17 6.59
N LEU A 66 4.81 -18.69 6.49
CA LEU A 66 4.42 -19.91 7.21
C LEU A 66 5.08 -21.15 6.60
N ALA A 67 5.34 -21.12 5.30
CA ALA A 67 5.99 -22.25 4.61
C ALA A 67 7.44 -22.49 5.08
N THR A 68 8.10 -21.46 5.60
CA THR A 68 9.49 -21.55 6.12
C THR A 68 9.59 -21.52 7.63
N ALA A 69 8.47 -21.33 8.34
CA ALA A 69 8.45 -21.34 9.79
C ALA A 69 8.70 -22.77 10.33
N GLU A 70 9.66 -22.89 11.21
CA GLU A 70 9.98 -24.19 11.84
C GLU A 70 8.93 -24.56 12.91
N ASP A 71 8.43 -23.58 13.64
CA ASP A 71 7.43 -23.72 14.69
C ASP A 71 6.68 -22.40 14.94
N LEU A 72 5.75 -22.41 15.90
CA LEU A 72 5.01 -21.20 16.30
C LEU A 72 5.90 -20.16 17.02
N ASP A 73 6.94 -20.61 17.70
CA ASP A 73 7.85 -19.71 18.41
C ASP A 73 8.67 -18.87 17.42
N SER A 74 9.04 -19.44 16.29
CA SER A 74 9.72 -18.71 15.20
C SER A 74 8.85 -17.61 14.59
N LEU A 75 7.52 -17.79 14.56
CA LEU A 75 6.57 -16.76 14.13
C LEU A 75 6.35 -15.68 15.18
N ASP A 76 6.31 -16.09 16.45
CA ASP A 76 6.08 -15.19 17.59
C ASP A 76 7.33 -14.35 17.92
N GLY A 77 8.51 -14.88 17.71
CA GLY A 77 9.79 -14.22 17.99
C GLY A 77 10.17 -13.09 17.04
N GLY A 78 9.31 -12.68 16.13
CA GLY A 78 9.56 -11.58 15.22
C GLY A 78 9.61 -10.20 15.89
N PRO A 79 10.08 -9.14 15.19
CA PRO A 79 10.08 -7.78 15.71
C PRO A 79 8.65 -7.28 15.96
N ASP A 80 8.55 -6.27 16.82
CA ASP A 80 7.32 -5.50 16.94
C ASP A 80 6.99 -4.77 15.65
N PRO A 81 5.73 -4.35 15.44
CA PRO A 81 5.36 -3.56 14.29
C PRO A 81 6.24 -2.33 14.15
N ASP A 82 6.63 -2.00 12.93
CA ASP A 82 7.45 -0.84 12.64
C ASP A 82 6.72 0.46 13.05
N PRO A 83 7.33 1.33 13.87
CA PRO A 83 6.69 2.56 14.35
C PRO A 83 6.30 3.53 13.22
N ASP A 84 7.11 3.63 12.16
CA ASP A 84 6.81 4.51 11.03
C ASP A 84 5.61 3.98 10.23
N TRP A 85 5.51 2.65 10.11
CA TRP A 85 4.35 2.02 9.51
C TRP A 85 3.10 2.23 10.37
N LEU A 86 3.18 2.06 11.69
CA LEU A 86 2.06 2.32 12.62
C LEU A 86 1.60 3.77 12.52
N HIS A 87 2.53 4.72 12.49
CA HIS A 87 2.21 6.13 12.30
C HIS A 87 1.52 6.37 10.95
N TRP A 88 2.04 5.78 9.89
CA TRP A 88 1.48 5.92 8.55
C TRP A 88 0.05 5.38 8.44
N VAL A 89 -0.27 4.24 9.05
CA VAL A 89 -1.63 3.67 9.05
C VAL A 89 -2.57 4.37 10.04
N GLY A 90 -2.05 5.32 10.80
CA GLY A 90 -2.82 6.09 11.78
C GLY A 90 -3.04 5.35 13.11
N TYR A 91 -2.31 4.29 13.38
CA TYR A 91 -2.37 3.57 14.65
C TYR A 91 -1.37 4.19 15.64
N HIS A 92 -1.81 5.25 16.34
CA HIS A 92 -1.02 5.90 17.38
C HIS A 92 -1.93 6.62 18.40
N THR A 93 -1.37 6.94 19.58
CA THR A 93 -2.09 7.51 20.71
C THR A 93 -2.76 8.86 20.44
N ASP A 94 -2.30 9.60 19.44
CA ASP A 94 -2.86 10.90 19.06
C ASP A 94 -4.10 10.78 18.17
N PHE A 95 -4.42 9.60 17.68
CA PHE A 95 -5.59 9.32 16.84
C PHE A 95 -6.84 9.07 17.68
N THR A 96 -7.26 10.07 18.44
CA THR A 96 -8.55 10.03 19.14
C THR A 96 -9.66 10.59 18.25
N PRO A 97 -10.94 10.21 18.46
CA PRO A 97 -12.07 10.81 17.74
C PRO A 97 -12.09 12.34 17.85
N THR A 98 -11.67 12.89 18.99
CA THR A 98 -11.59 14.35 19.21
C THR A 98 -10.52 14.98 18.31
N ASN A 99 -9.34 14.39 18.24
CA ASN A 99 -8.25 14.87 17.40
C ASN A 99 -8.59 14.73 15.91
N LEU A 100 -9.28 13.67 15.51
CA LEU A 100 -9.77 13.51 14.15
C LEU A 100 -10.76 14.62 13.77
N LEU A 101 -11.74 14.91 14.63
CA LEU A 101 -12.69 16.01 14.41
C LEU A 101 -12.00 17.37 14.32
N GLN A 102 -10.97 17.60 15.14
CA GLN A 102 -10.19 18.82 15.09
C GLN A 102 -9.37 18.93 13.80
N ALA A 103 -8.75 17.84 13.36
CA ALA A 103 -8.03 17.78 12.10
C ALA A 103 -8.95 18.03 10.89
N LEU A 104 -10.15 17.44 10.88
CA LEU A 104 -11.15 17.68 9.83
C LEU A 104 -11.58 19.15 9.78
N LYS A 105 -11.83 19.80 10.92
CA LYS A 105 -12.14 21.24 10.99
C LYS A 105 -10.98 22.11 10.48
N GLN A 106 -9.74 21.73 10.74
CA GLN A 106 -8.57 22.42 10.20
C GLN A 106 -8.46 22.26 8.69
N LEU A 107 -8.78 21.09 8.15
CA LEU A 107 -8.78 20.83 6.70
C LEU A 107 -9.86 21.64 5.96
N GLU A 108 -11.04 21.86 6.55
CA GLU A 108 -12.07 22.74 5.96
C GLU A 108 -11.58 24.17 5.73
N HIS A 109 -10.63 24.63 6.53
CA HIS A 109 -10.07 25.99 6.48
C HIS A 109 -8.71 26.05 5.77
N SER A 110 -8.12 24.90 5.43
CA SER A 110 -6.84 24.82 4.74
C SER A 110 -7.03 24.67 3.23
N SER A 111 -6.49 25.63 2.47
CA SER A 111 -6.36 25.49 1.01
C SER A 111 -5.20 24.58 0.60
N GLN A 112 -4.62 23.85 1.54
CA GLN A 112 -3.53 22.93 1.24
C GLN A 112 -4.10 21.66 0.59
N ASP A 113 -3.73 21.45 -0.67
CA ASP A 113 -3.78 20.12 -1.31
C ASP A 113 -3.09 19.13 -0.38
N SER A 114 -3.86 18.34 0.35
CA SER A 114 -3.34 17.20 1.09
C SER A 114 -2.86 16.17 0.07
N ARG A 115 -1.60 16.31 -0.34
CA ARG A 115 -0.98 15.31 -1.20
C ARG A 115 -0.80 14.07 -0.36
N LEU A 116 -1.60 13.05 -0.65
CA LEU A 116 -1.35 11.71 -0.17
C LEU A 116 0.13 11.39 -0.34
N ASN A 117 0.79 10.92 0.70
CA ASN A 117 2.18 10.48 0.60
C ASN A 117 2.24 9.18 -0.21
N LEU A 118 2.12 9.33 -1.52
CA LEU A 118 2.18 8.22 -2.48
C LEU A 118 3.56 7.53 -2.53
N ASN A 119 4.55 8.06 -1.81
CA ASN A 119 5.88 7.46 -1.71
C ASN A 119 5.99 6.44 -0.57
N HIS A 120 4.97 6.28 0.27
CA HIS A 120 5.01 5.27 1.30
C HIS A 120 4.93 3.85 0.67
N PRO A 121 5.77 2.88 1.10
CA PRO A 121 5.79 1.53 0.53
C PRO A 121 4.42 0.84 0.47
N GLY A 122 3.55 1.08 1.45
CA GLY A 122 2.21 0.52 1.48
C GLY A 122 1.21 1.18 0.51
N TYR A 123 1.48 2.42 0.05
CA TYR A 123 0.70 3.09 -1.01
C TYR A 123 1.26 2.83 -2.39
N VAL A 124 2.50 2.50 -2.45
CA VAL A 124 3.09 2.10 -3.72
C VAL A 124 2.49 0.75 -4.04
N VAL A 125 1.44 0.82 -4.85
CA VAL A 125 1.17 -0.25 -5.78
C VAL A 125 2.53 -0.69 -6.26
N ASN A 126 2.98 -1.89 -5.92
CA ASN A 126 4.25 -2.35 -6.42
C ASN A 126 4.15 -2.29 -7.94
N ALA A 127 4.70 -1.23 -8.52
CA ALA A 127 4.50 -0.92 -9.93
C ALA A 127 5.01 -2.08 -10.81
N ALA A 128 5.93 -2.90 -10.27
CA ALA A 128 6.43 -4.10 -10.93
C ALA A 128 5.35 -5.20 -11.09
N ASP A 129 4.38 -5.28 -10.18
CA ASP A 129 3.32 -6.30 -10.22
C ASP A 129 2.13 -5.90 -11.10
N LEU A 130 2.10 -4.64 -11.53
CA LEU A 130 1.06 -4.17 -12.43
C LEU A 130 1.36 -4.53 -13.87
N SER A 131 0.31 -4.91 -14.59
CA SER A 131 0.41 -5.02 -16.05
C SER A 131 0.72 -3.65 -16.68
N THR A 132 1.40 -3.67 -17.82
CA THR A 132 1.71 -2.44 -18.59
C THR A 132 0.45 -1.56 -18.82
N ASN A 133 -0.72 -2.17 -18.98
CA ASN A 133 -1.97 -1.43 -19.17
C ASN A 133 -2.43 -0.73 -17.87
N GLN A 134 -2.28 -1.37 -16.72
CA GLN A 134 -2.59 -0.76 -15.42
C GLN A 134 -1.63 0.39 -15.13
N LEU A 135 -0.33 0.21 -15.38
CA LEU A 135 0.69 1.25 -15.24
C LEU A 135 0.37 2.48 -16.11
N ARG A 136 -0.01 2.24 -17.37
CA ARG A 136 -0.41 3.32 -18.31
C ARG A 136 -1.65 4.07 -17.82
N ARG A 137 -2.66 3.36 -17.33
CA ARG A 137 -3.89 3.97 -16.78
C ARG A 137 -3.58 4.77 -15.51
N GLY A 138 -2.78 4.23 -14.62
CA GLY A 138 -2.30 4.93 -13.42
C GLY A 138 -1.55 6.20 -13.76
N ALA A 139 -0.64 6.14 -14.73
CA ALA A 139 0.10 7.32 -15.20
C ALA A 139 -0.82 8.41 -15.78
N GLU A 140 -1.86 8.05 -16.55
CA GLU A 140 -2.82 9.04 -17.05
C GLU A 140 -3.67 9.65 -15.94
N ALA A 141 -4.01 8.87 -14.91
CA ALA A 141 -4.69 9.38 -13.73
C ALA A 141 -3.80 10.38 -12.98
N ALA A 142 -2.53 10.03 -12.73
CA ALA A 142 -1.56 10.91 -12.11
C ALA A 142 -1.32 12.21 -12.91
N ILE A 143 -1.25 12.14 -14.25
CA ILE A 143 -1.16 13.33 -15.11
C ILE A 143 -2.37 14.25 -14.92
N ARG A 144 -3.58 13.71 -14.82
CA ARG A 144 -4.79 14.50 -14.58
C ARG A 144 -4.77 15.19 -13.22
N CYS A 145 -4.27 14.51 -12.20
CA CYS A 145 -4.07 15.06 -10.86
C CYS A 145 -2.84 15.99 -10.77
N ARG A 146 -2.11 16.18 -11.88
CA ARG A 146 -0.84 16.95 -11.95
C ARG A 146 0.29 16.37 -11.10
N ASP A 147 0.18 15.11 -10.71
CA ASP A 147 1.27 14.36 -10.09
C ASP A 147 2.18 13.78 -11.17
N TYR A 148 3.06 14.66 -11.66
CA TYR A 148 3.99 14.29 -12.72
C TYR A 148 5.13 13.38 -12.25
N GLY A 149 5.41 13.38 -10.94
CA GLY A 149 6.40 12.50 -10.32
C GLY A 149 5.94 11.05 -10.40
N GLU A 150 4.75 10.77 -9.90
CA GLU A 150 4.15 9.45 -9.96
C GLU A 150 3.89 8.98 -11.39
N ALA A 151 3.38 9.87 -12.24
CA ALA A 151 3.17 9.56 -13.65
C ALA A 151 4.47 9.09 -14.34
N ARG A 152 5.59 9.76 -14.06
CA ARG A 152 6.91 9.39 -14.58
C ARG A 152 7.34 8.02 -14.08
N ARG A 153 7.24 7.79 -12.77
CA ARG A 153 7.60 6.52 -12.15
C ARG A 153 6.84 5.34 -12.77
N LEU A 154 5.53 5.46 -12.92
CA LEU A 154 4.69 4.41 -13.52
C LEU A 154 5.03 4.14 -14.99
N LEU A 155 5.36 5.18 -15.77
CA LEU A 155 5.78 5.01 -17.17
C LEU A 155 7.19 4.44 -17.29
N GLU A 156 8.11 4.75 -16.38
CA GLU A 156 9.44 4.14 -16.32
C GLU A 156 9.33 2.62 -16.12
N VAL A 157 8.52 2.18 -15.15
CA VAL A 157 8.27 0.75 -14.93
C VAL A 157 7.56 0.10 -16.13
N ALA A 158 6.58 0.78 -16.72
CA ALA A 158 5.91 0.28 -17.92
C ALA A 158 6.87 0.13 -19.11
N LEU A 159 7.85 1.02 -19.22
CA LEU A 159 8.89 0.95 -20.26
C LEU A 159 9.87 -0.19 -20.01
N LEU A 160 10.22 -0.49 -18.74
CA LEU A 160 11.04 -1.67 -18.41
C LEU A 160 10.34 -2.97 -18.81
N GLN A 161 9.01 -3.06 -18.65
CA GLN A 161 8.24 -4.22 -19.08
C GLN A 161 8.10 -4.32 -20.62
N ARG A 162 8.09 -3.18 -21.33
CA ARG A 162 7.96 -3.09 -22.78
C ARG A 162 8.88 -2.01 -23.38
N PRO A 163 10.18 -2.29 -23.51
CA PRO A 163 11.19 -1.30 -23.95
C PRO A 163 10.90 -0.68 -25.33
N ASP A 164 10.30 -1.45 -26.23
CA ASP A 164 10.05 -1.02 -27.61
C ASP A 164 8.75 -0.21 -27.77
N ASN A 165 8.04 0.10 -26.68
CA ASN A 165 6.77 0.80 -26.75
C ASN A 165 6.97 2.30 -26.94
N ARG A 166 6.98 2.75 -28.22
CA ARG A 166 7.17 4.14 -28.62
C ARG A 166 6.19 5.12 -27.97
N ASN A 167 4.96 4.69 -27.66
CA ASN A 167 3.97 5.57 -27.03
C ASN A 167 4.31 5.86 -25.57
N ILE A 168 4.81 4.86 -24.84
CA ILE A 168 5.29 5.02 -23.46
C ILE A 168 6.51 5.93 -23.45
N SER A 169 7.50 5.67 -24.32
CA SER A 169 8.71 6.49 -24.42
C SER A 169 8.41 7.95 -24.74
N ARG A 170 7.49 8.22 -25.69
CA ARG A 170 7.07 9.60 -26.03
C ARG A 170 6.37 10.29 -24.87
N ARG A 171 5.52 9.57 -24.15
CA ARG A 171 4.79 10.10 -23.01
C ARG A 171 5.73 10.43 -21.85
N LEU A 172 6.71 9.56 -21.61
CA LEU A 172 7.76 9.76 -20.62
C LEU A 172 8.64 10.97 -20.97
N ALA A 173 9.08 11.09 -22.23
CA ALA A 173 9.85 12.24 -22.71
C ALA A 173 9.07 13.56 -22.55
N ALA A 174 7.75 13.54 -22.76
CA ALA A 174 6.89 14.70 -22.53
C ALA A 174 6.89 15.14 -21.05
N LEU A 175 6.87 14.17 -20.11
CA LEU A 175 6.93 14.45 -18.66
C LEU A 175 8.29 14.98 -18.19
N GLN A 176 9.36 14.62 -18.88
CA GLN A 176 10.73 15.03 -18.54
C GLN A 176 11.04 16.50 -18.94
N GLN A 177 10.14 17.16 -19.69
CA GLN A 177 10.32 18.57 -20.05
C GLN A 177 10.36 19.44 -18.78
N SER A 178 11.47 20.15 -18.60
CA SER A 178 11.67 21.06 -17.45
C SER A 178 10.73 22.27 -17.52
N ASN A 179 10.46 22.78 -18.72
CA ASN A 179 9.57 23.90 -18.92
C ASN A 179 8.10 23.47 -18.80
N ARG A 180 7.38 24.13 -17.88
CA ARG A 180 5.98 23.85 -17.55
C ARG A 180 5.02 23.96 -18.76
N TRP A 181 5.28 24.93 -19.64
CA TRP A 181 4.51 25.16 -20.85
C TRP A 181 4.79 24.09 -21.91
N LEU A 182 6.06 23.81 -22.18
CA LEU A 182 6.47 22.77 -23.11
C LEU A 182 5.98 21.40 -22.70
N ARG A 183 6.03 21.07 -21.40
CA ARG A 183 5.47 19.83 -20.86
C ARG A 183 3.98 19.70 -21.14
N ARG A 184 3.20 20.77 -20.91
CA ARG A 184 1.75 20.76 -21.19
C ARG A 184 1.46 20.54 -22.67
N LEU A 185 2.15 21.24 -23.56
CA LEU A 185 2.01 21.08 -25.00
C LEU A 185 2.41 19.67 -25.45
N ALA A 186 3.55 19.16 -24.97
CA ALA A 186 4.01 17.82 -25.30
C ALA A 186 3.00 16.73 -24.83
N LEU A 187 2.39 16.89 -23.65
CA LEU A 187 1.37 15.98 -23.16
C LEU A 187 0.05 16.05 -23.96
N LEU A 188 -0.26 17.17 -24.59
CA LEU A 188 -1.44 17.30 -25.47
C LEU A 188 -1.22 16.61 -26.81
N VAL A 189 -0.01 16.67 -27.36
CA VAL A 189 0.33 16.11 -28.69
C VAL A 189 0.64 14.60 -28.61
N THR A 190 1.11 14.11 -27.47
CA THR A 190 1.40 12.67 -27.30
C THR A 190 0.12 11.85 -27.18
N PRO A 191 0.05 10.63 -27.77
CA PRO A 191 -1.13 9.78 -27.70
C PRO A 191 -1.54 9.52 -26.25
N ARG A 192 -2.81 9.76 -25.92
CA ARG A 192 -3.39 9.40 -24.64
C ARG A 192 -3.65 7.89 -24.61
N PHE A 193 -3.37 7.28 -23.47
CA PHE A 193 -3.79 5.90 -23.27
C PHE A 193 -5.28 5.91 -22.97
N ARG A 194 -6.07 5.20 -23.78
CA ARG A 194 -7.51 5.03 -23.52
C ARG A 194 -7.69 4.31 -22.17
N LEU A 195 -8.55 4.86 -21.36
CA LEU A 195 -8.94 4.31 -20.06
C LEU A 195 -9.80 3.07 -20.25
#